data_4574ada48b9e529b410e9acf0791c41f
#
_entry.id   4574ada48b9e529b410e9acf0791c41f
#
_cell.length_a   1.000
_cell.length_b   1.000
_cell.length_c   1.000
_cell.angle_alpha   90.00
_cell.angle_beta   90.00
_cell.angle_gamma   90.00
#
_symmetry.space_group_name_H-M   'P 1'
#
loop_
_entity.id
_entity.type
_entity.pdbx_description
1 polymer ?
#
loop_
_entity_poly.entity_id
_entity_poly.type
_entity_poly.pdbx_seq_one_letter_code
_entity_poly.pdbx_strand_id
1 'polypeptide(L)'
;YTHMNATGNSANANVINIRETSLTVAGSFGSVLMGRSLGIHHSNAILNDMTLFGVGVAAGNIAGTTLGRIGVGYVYADWYPQITWTTPGLGPIGAKIGILQATPLQSNTGADATNTKYPRVEAQLDYTFEVGGLGGYVWVDGQYQNVDRDTAESNLYQIRNTGISNLSGVAAVSVDDDQSDGIEVGGVGFGTRLTFQGFKLVASGFYNH
;
A
#
# COMPACT_ATOMS: atom_id res chain seq x y z
N TYR A 1 15.74 -2.18 7.63
CA TYR A 1 15.89 -1.57 6.31
C TYR A 1 15.82 -0.06 6.43
N THR A 2 16.91 0.63 6.17
CA THR A 2 17.00 2.08 6.28
C THR A 2 17.12 2.69 4.89
N HIS A 3 16.39 3.76 4.63
CA HIS A 3 16.46 4.53 3.41
C HIS A 3 16.77 5.97 3.75
N MET A 4 17.80 6.51 3.14
CA MET A 4 18.09 7.95 3.24
C MET A 4 17.17 8.69 2.28
N ASN A 5 16.36 9.59 2.82
CA ASN A 5 15.49 10.41 1.99
C ASN A 5 16.29 11.53 1.34
N ALA A 6 16.57 11.35 0.05
CA ALA A 6 17.29 12.34 -0.77
C ALA A 6 16.35 13.30 -1.51
N THR A 7 15.07 13.30 -1.21
CA THR A 7 14.13 14.23 -1.86
C THR A 7 14.31 15.63 -1.31
N GLY A 8 14.68 16.52 -2.19
CA GLY A 8 15.10 17.88 -2.04
C GLY A 8 14.21 18.88 -1.31
N ASN A 9 13.60 18.51 -0.24
CA ASN A 9 13.10 19.46 0.72
C ASN A 9 14.22 19.69 1.74
N SER A 10 14.89 20.80 1.63
CA SER A 10 16.11 21.16 2.33
C SER A 10 16.05 21.07 3.87
N ALA A 11 14.87 20.99 4.45
CA ALA A 11 14.68 20.82 5.88
C ALA A 11 14.90 19.38 6.38
N ASN A 12 14.80 18.36 5.50
CA ASN A 12 14.84 16.95 5.89
C ASN A 12 15.85 16.11 5.10
N ALA A 13 16.79 16.73 4.40
CA ALA A 13 17.73 16.06 3.51
C ALA A 13 18.67 15.04 4.20
N ASN A 14 18.77 15.10 5.53
CA ASN A 14 19.68 14.27 6.32
C ASN A 14 18.94 13.29 7.28
N VAL A 15 17.64 13.06 7.08
CA VAL A 15 16.87 12.16 7.97
C VAL A 15 16.97 10.73 7.47
N ILE A 16 17.40 9.83 8.33
CA ILE A 16 17.34 8.39 8.09
C ILE A 16 15.88 7.96 8.27
N ASN A 17 15.24 7.48 7.20
CA ASN A 17 13.93 6.92 7.26
C ASN A 17 14.02 5.41 7.56
N ILE A 18 13.67 5.02 8.76
CA ILE A 18 13.59 3.61 9.16
C ILE A 18 12.25 3.06 8.65
N ARG A 19 12.31 2.24 7.62
CA ARG A 19 11.12 1.66 6.97
C ARG A 19 10.69 0.36 7.60
N GLU A 20 11.63 -0.45 8.06
CA GLU A 20 11.32 -1.74 8.65
C GLU A 20 12.01 -1.91 10.00
N THR A 21 11.18 -2.07 11.03
CA THR A 21 11.58 -2.39 12.39
C THR A 21 10.46 -3.19 13.01
N SER A 22 10.58 -4.50 12.98
CA SER A 22 9.53 -5.41 13.41
C SER A 22 10.07 -6.62 14.13
N LEU A 23 9.22 -7.23 14.95
CA LEU A 23 9.40 -8.51 15.58
C LEU A 23 8.34 -9.47 15.04
N THR A 24 8.75 -10.67 14.66
CA THR A 24 7.84 -11.74 14.27
C THR A 24 7.94 -12.91 15.20
N VAL A 25 6.81 -13.36 15.74
CA VAL A 25 6.68 -14.59 16.52
C VAL A 25 5.92 -15.61 15.68
N ALA A 26 6.51 -16.78 15.47
CA ALA A 26 5.94 -17.83 14.64
C ALA A 26 5.79 -19.14 15.42
N GLY A 27 4.76 -19.93 15.07
CA GLY A 27 4.43 -21.20 15.68
C GLY A 27 3.39 -21.98 14.88
N SER A 28 2.78 -22.97 15.50
CA SER A 28 1.70 -23.77 14.87
C SER A 28 0.45 -22.94 14.55
N PHE A 29 0.30 -21.77 15.18
CA PHE A 29 -0.77 -20.80 14.94
C PHE A 29 -0.53 -19.89 13.72
N GLY A 30 0.59 -20.07 13.03
CA GLY A 30 1.06 -19.15 12.01
C GLY A 30 2.10 -18.18 12.55
N SER A 31 2.05 -16.92 12.14
CA SER A 31 2.96 -15.90 12.63
C SER A 31 2.25 -14.58 12.92
N VAL A 32 2.74 -13.88 13.94
CA VAL A 32 2.32 -12.53 14.31
C VAL A 32 3.52 -11.60 14.16
N LEU A 33 3.40 -10.61 13.30
CA LEU A 33 4.35 -9.52 13.12
C LEU A 33 3.86 -8.31 13.90
N MET A 34 4.75 -7.69 14.66
CA MET A 34 4.50 -6.46 15.41
C MET A 34 5.62 -5.46 15.12
N GLY A 35 5.25 -4.25 14.73
CA GLY A 35 6.22 -3.18 14.43
C GLY A 35 5.95 -2.50 13.09
N ARG A 36 6.94 -1.79 12.57
CA ARG A 36 6.85 -1.11 11.28
C ARG A 36 7.31 -2.05 10.16
N SER A 37 6.45 -2.28 9.19
CA SER A 37 6.73 -3.13 8.02
C SER A 37 5.84 -2.71 6.84
N LEU A 38 6.09 -3.31 5.67
CA LEU A 38 5.30 -3.07 4.47
C LEU A 38 3.82 -3.38 4.72
N GLY A 39 2.91 -2.53 4.24
CA GLY A 39 1.48 -2.76 4.30
C GLY A 39 1.07 -4.04 3.55
N ILE A 40 -0.11 -4.58 3.86
CA ILE A 40 -0.62 -5.80 3.22
C ILE A 40 -1.22 -5.47 1.85
N HIS A 41 -2.07 -4.42 1.82
CA HIS A 41 -2.75 -3.98 0.60
C HIS A 41 -1.74 -3.59 -0.47
N HIS A 42 -1.86 -4.19 -1.65
CA HIS A 42 -0.94 -4.06 -2.79
C HIS A 42 0.52 -4.51 -2.57
N SER A 43 0.85 -5.12 -1.43
CA SER A 43 2.21 -5.67 -1.22
C SER A 43 2.61 -6.67 -2.30
N ASN A 44 1.68 -7.51 -2.75
CA ASN A 44 1.92 -8.45 -3.83
C ASN A 44 2.11 -7.77 -5.19
N ALA A 45 1.42 -6.67 -5.45
CA ALA A 45 1.60 -5.92 -6.70
C ALA A 45 3.01 -5.33 -6.77
N ILE A 46 3.45 -4.60 -5.74
CA ILE A 46 4.79 -4.00 -5.71
C ILE A 46 5.90 -5.07 -5.70
N LEU A 47 5.77 -6.16 -4.94
CA LEU A 47 6.79 -7.20 -4.86
C LEU A 47 6.89 -8.07 -6.14
N ASN A 48 5.89 -8.01 -7.00
CA ASN A 48 5.90 -8.64 -8.31
C ASN A 48 6.11 -7.66 -9.47
N ASP A 49 6.27 -6.36 -9.17
CA ASP A 49 6.58 -5.34 -10.16
C ASP A 49 7.98 -5.59 -10.75
N MET A 50 8.02 -5.93 -12.03
CA MET A 50 9.27 -6.23 -12.75
C MET A 50 10.12 -4.97 -12.97
N THR A 51 9.55 -3.79 -12.81
CA THR A 51 10.24 -2.51 -12.97
C THR A 51 10.85 -1.99 -11.66
N LEU A 52 10.62 -2.67 -10.54
CA LEU A 52 11.02 -2.24 -9.20
C LEU A 52 12.54 -1.96 -9.07
N PHE A 53 13.36 -2.69 -9.81
CA PHE A 53 14.83 -2.60 -9.74
C PHE A 53 15.44 -1.55 -10.67
N GLY A 54 14.63 -0.74 -11.34
CA GLY A 54 15.16 0.41 -12.06
C GLY A 54 15.02 0.35 -13.57
N VAL A 55 13.86 0.69 -14.08
CA VAL A 55 13.59 0.88 -15.50
C VAL A 55 13.54 2.38 -15.86
N GLY A 56 14.01 3.22 -14.96
CA GLY A 56 14.00 4.67 -15.11
C GLY A 56 12.69 5.31 -14.66
N VAL A 57 12.63 6.63 -14.75
CA VAL A 57 11.49 7.43 -14.34
C VAL A 57 10.39 7.33 -15.40
N ALA A 58 9.12 7.27 -14.97
CA ALA A 58 7.99 7.31 -15.90
C ALA A 58 7.99 8.62 -16.71
N ALA A 59 7.62 8.55 -17.97
CA ALA A 59 7.43 9.73 -18.81
C ALA A 59 6.33 10.63 -18.20
N GLY A 60 6.56 11.96 -18.20
CA GLY A 60 5.62 12.92 -17.63
C GLY A 60 6.03 13.47 -16.26
N ASN A 61 7.28 13.28 -15.87
CA ASN A 61 7.88 13.87 -14.66
C ASN A 61 7.00 13.74 -13.42
N ILE A 62 6.75 12.51 -13.03
CA ILE A 62 6.12 12.24 -11.75
C ILE A 62 7.18 12.49 -10.70
N ALA A 63 7.16 13.68 -10.11
CA ALA A 63 8.08 14.06 -9.07
C ALA A 63 7.99 13.05 -7.92
N GLY A 64 9.12 12.47 -7.54
CA GLY A 64 9.20 11.51 -6.44
C GLY A 64 9.09 10.04 -6.85
N THR A 65 8.89 9.70 -8.13
CA THR A 65 9.06 8.31 -8.55
C THR A 65 10.54 7.94 -8.54
N THR A 66 10.80 6.76 -8.01
CA THR A 66 12.13 6.19 -7.97
C THR A 66 12.49 5.57 -9.33
N LEU A 67 13.70 5.05 -9.42
CA LEU A 67 14.23 4.38 -10.60
C LEU A 67 13.33 3.25 -11.14
N GLY A 68 12.46 2.65 -10.29
CA GLY A 68 11.62 1.50 -10.62
C GLY A 68 10.20 1.81 -11.04
N ARG A 69 9.81 3.07 -11.25
CA ARG A 69 8.41 3.44 -11.55
C ARG A 69 7.42 2.94 -10.48
N ILE A 70 7.85 2.89 -9.24
CA ILE A 70 7.06 2.41 -8.10
C ILE A 70 5.72 3.14 -8.02
N GLY A 71 4.63 2.38 -7.90
CA GLY A 71 3.27 2.92 -7.80
C GLY A 71 2.63 3.27 -9.15
N VAL A 72 3.26 2.95 -10.28
CA VAL A 72 2.63 3.08 -11.59
C VAL A 72 1.79 1.83 -11.86
N GLY A 73 0.46 1.99 -11.88
CA GLY A 73 -0.49 0.91 -12.12
C GLY A 73 -0.92 0.12 -10.88
N TYR A 74 -0.52 0.54 -9.68
CA TYR A 74 -0.99 0.01 -8.40
C TYR A 74 -0.87 1.05 -7.28
N VAL A 75 -1.57 0.86 -6.17
CA VAL A 75 -1.43 1.70 -4.98
C VAL A 75 -0.16 1.30 -4.25
N TYR A 76 0.64 2.27 -3.84
CA TYR A 76 1.85 1.99 -3.09
C TYR A 76 1.53 1.48 -1.69
N ALA A 77 2.04 0.29 -1.35
CA ALA A 77 1.72 -0.38 -0.08
C ALA A 77 2.25 0.34 1.17
N ASP A 78 3.25 1.21 1.03
CA ASP A 78 3.91 1.96 2.09
C ASP A 78 4.30 1.14 3.35
N TRP A 79 4.86 1.80 4.35
CA TRP A 79 5.43 1.18 5.55
C TRP A 79 4.73 1.72 6.79
N TYR A 80 3.99 0.86 7.49
CA TYR A 80 3.17 1.24 8.62
C TYR A 80 3.56 0.50 9.90
N PRO A 81 3.47 1.16 11.07
CA PRO A 81 3.31 0.46 12.34
C PRO A 81 2.08 -0.45 12.25
N GLN A 82 2.26 -1.73 12.60
CA GLN A 82 1.21 -2.73 12.41
C GLN A 82 1.33 -3.90 13.37
N ILE A 83 0.22 -4.59 13.55
CA ILE A 83 0.14 -5.94 14.09
C ILE A 83 -0.55 -6.77 13.03
N THR A 84 0.17 -7.75 12.46
CA THR A 84 -0.33 -8.57 11.36
C THR A 84 -0.20 -10.04 11.70
N TRP A 85 -1.29 -10.77 11.58
CA TRP A 85 -1.29 -12.22 11.65
C TRP A 85 -1.31 -12.83 10.25
N THR A 86 -0.48 -13.86 10.08
CA THR A 86 -0.42 -14.67 8.86
C THR A 86 -0.74 -16.11 9.21
N THR A 87 -1.59 -16.75 8.44
CA THR A 87 -1.96 -18.16 8.64
C THR A 87 -0.73 -19.07 8.63
N PRO A 88 -0.75 -20.17 9.38
CA PRO A 88 0.22 -21.25 9.16
C PRO A 88 0.03 -21.80 7.74
N GLY A 89 1.04 -22.47 7.22
CA GLY A 89 0.97 -23.10 5.90
C GLY A 89 -0.13 -24.16 5.83
N LEU A 90 -1.31 -23.77 5.40
CA LEU A 90 -2.51 -24.63 5.25
C LEU A 90 -2.63 -25.16 3.81
N GLY A 91 -1.55 -25.69 3.27
CA GLY A 91 -1.52 -26.15 1.89
C GLY A 91 -1.44 -24.97 0.89
N PRO A 92 -2.29 -24.94 -0.16
CA PRO A 92 -2.17 -23.95 -1.22
C PRO A 92 -2.75 -22.57 -0.87
N ILE A 93 -3.48 -22.44 0.24
CA ILE A 93 -4.19 -21.20 0.64
C ILE A 93 -3.37 -20.50 1.71
N GLY A 94 -3.13 -19.21 1.50
CA GLY A 94 -2.56 -18.29 2.47
C GLY A 94 -3.52 -17.16 2.81
N ALA A 95 -3.45 -16.65 4.03
CA ALA A 95 -4.18 -15.44 4.41
C ALA A 95 -3.36 -14.59 5.39
N LYS A 96 -3.57 -13.29 5.32
CA LYS A 96 -3.04 -12.30 6.26
C LYS A 96 -4.15 -11.34 6.65
N ILE A 97 -4.11 -10.89 7.90
CA ILE A 97 -4.95 -9.80 8.38
C ILE A 97 -4.14 -8.94 9.33
N GLY A 98 -4.27 -7.64 9.23
CA GLY A 98 -3.52 -6.71 10.05
C GLY A 98 -4.33 -5.50 10.46
N ILE A 99 -3.92 -4.96 11.61
CA ILE A 99 -4.33 -3.65 12.10
C ILE A 99 -3.11 -2.75 11.95
N LEU A 100 -3.27 -1.68 11.17
CA LEU A 100 -2.20 -0.78 10.79
C LEU A 100 -2.51 0.64 11.25
N GLN A 101 -1.48 1.46 11.38
CA GLN A 101 -1.67 2.89 11.56
C GLN A 101 -2.46 3.47 10.38
N ALA A 102 -3.55 4.15 10.67
CA ALA A 102 -4.32 4.84 9.65
C ALA A 102 -3.51 6.03 9.07
N THR A 103 -3.74 6.32 7.81
CA THR A 103 -3.08 7.44 7.11
C THR A 103 -4.04 8.62 7.08
N PRO A 104 -3.65 9.79 7.59
CA PRO A 104 -4.46 10.98 7.43
C PRO A 104 -4.58 11.36 5.95
N LEU A 105 -5.74 11.86 5.57
CA LEU A 105 -5.93 12.46 4.26
C LEU A 105 -5.30 13.86 4.27
N GLN A 106 -4.66 14.22 3.18
CA GLN A 106 -4.03 15.53 3.06
C GLN A 106 -4.88 16.46 2.20
N SER A 107 -4.92 17.72 2.57
CA SER A 107 -5.49 18.76 1.74
C SER A 107 -4.64 18.96 0.47
N ASN A 108 -5.18 19.69 -0.49
CA ASN A 108 -4.45 20.10 -1.71
C ASN A 108 -3.22 20.96 -1.40
N THR A 109 -3.12 21.55 -0.21
CA THR A 109 -1.96 22.31 0.27
C THR A 109 -0.89 21.41 0.90
N GLY A 110 -1.17 20.11 1.06
CA GLY A 110 -0.26 19.14 1.67
C GLY A 110 -0.31 19.07 3.19
N ALA A 111 -1.20 19.85 3.84
CA ALA A 111 -1.47 19.72 5.27
C ALA A 111 -2.36 18.52 5.56
N ASP A 112 -2.22 17.92 6.75
CA ASP A 112 -3.13 16.87 7.19
C ASP A 112 -4.52 17.49 7.45
N ALA A 113 -5.50 17.03 6.71
CA ALA A 113 -6.86 17.56 6.73
C ALA A 113 -7.84 16.70 7.53
N THR A 114 -7.34 15.61 8.11
CA THR A 114 -8.17 14.66 8.87
C THR A 114 -7.44 14.14 10.09
N ASN A 115 -8.23 13.78 11.09
CA ASN A 115 -7.76 13.07 12.29
C ASN A 115 -8.08 11.58 12.14
N THR A 116 -7.16 10.73 12.59
CA THR A 116 -7.33 9.28 12.56
C THR A 116 -7.69 8.78 13.97
N LYS A 117 -8.95 8.39 14.21
CA LYS A 117 -9.39 7.82 15.48
C LYS A 117 -9.27 6.30 15.51
N TYR A 118 -9.48 5.67 14.38
CA TYR A 118 -9.52 4.22 14.26
C TYR A 118 -8.33 3.72 13.46
N PRO A 119 -7.83 2.53 13.78
CA PRO A 119 -6.79 1.93 12.97
C PRO A 119 -7.33 1.56 11.59
N ARG A 120 -6.44 1.49 10.64
CA ARG A 120 -6.67 0.91 9.32
C ARG A 120 -6.65 -0.60 9.43
N VAL A 121 -7.54 -1.28 8.73
CA VAL A 121 -7.58 -2.73 8.62
C VAL A 121 -7.17 -3.12 7.20
N GLU A 122 -6.28 -4.09 7.10
CA GLU A 122 -5.89 -4.68 5.82
C GLU A 122 -5.95 -6.20 5.91
N ALA A 123 -6.34 -6.82 4.80
CA ALA A 123 -6.37 -8.27 4.68
C ALA A 123 -5.94 -8.72 3.29
N GLN A 124 -5.46 -9.96 3.21
CA GLN A 124 -5.09 -10.63 1.96
C GLN A 124 -5.49 -12.09 2.04
N LEU A 125 -5.93 -12.63 0.91
CA LEU A 125 -6.10 -14.03 0.65
C LEU A 125 -5.32 -14.40 -0.60
N ASP A 126 -4.61 -15.52 -0.58
CA ASP A 126 -3.86 -15.99 -1.73
C ASP A 126 -4.00 -17.49 -1.93
N TYR A 127 -3.77 -17.93 -3.17
CA TYR A 127 -3.82 -19.31 -3.58
C TYR A 127 -2.68 -19.64 -4.52
N THR A 128 -1.96 -20.70 -4.22
CA THR A 128 -0.85 -21.21 -5.05
C THR A 128 -1.26 -22.54 -5.68
N PHE A 129 -0.98 -22.73 -6.96
CA PHE A 129 -1.25 -23.97 -7.67
C PHE A 129 -0.11 -24.33 -8.63
N GLU A 130 -0.04 -25.62 -8.97
CA GLU A 130 0.85 -26.13 -10.02
C GLU A 130 0.10 -27.17 -10.85
N VAL A 131 0.07 -26.96 -12.17
CA VAL A 131 -0.61 -27.84 -13.12
C VAL A 131 0.22 -27.98 -14.39
N GLY A 132 0.69 -29.19 -14.70
CA GLY A 132 1.39 -29.46 -15.96
C GLY A 132 2.66 -28.64 -16.17
N GLY A 133 3.38 -28.28 -15.09
CA GLY A 133 4.56 -27.42 -15.14
C GLY A 133 4.27 -25.93 -15.17
N LEU A 134 3.00 -25.54 -15.15
CA LEU A 134 2.57 -24.17 -14.95
C LEU A 134 2.40 -23.93 -13.44
N GLY A 135 3.24 -23.10 -12.85
CA GLY A 135 3.08 -22.57 -11.50
C GLY A 135 2.19 -21.33 -11.51
N GLY A 136 1.23 -21.25 -10.60
CA GLY A 136 0.32 -20.12 -10.46
C GLY A 136 0.25 -19.63 -9.01
N TYR A 137 0.13 -18.31 -8.85
CA TYR A 137 -0.14 -17.62 -7.60
C TYR A 137 -1.16 -16.53 -7.88
N VAL A 138 -2.28 -16.60 -7.20
CA VAL A 138 -3.35 -15.59 -7.31
C VAL A 138 -3.59 -14.98 -5.95
N TRP A 139 -3.95 -13.72 -5.90
CA TRP A 139 -4.23 -13.02 -4.65
C TRP A 139 -5.37 -12.03 -4.82
N VAL A 140 -6.03 -11.78 -3.72
CA VAL A 140 -6.90 -10.63 -3.49
C VAL A 140 -6.52 -10.01 -2.16
N ASP A 141 -6.47 -8.71 -2.11
CA ASP A 141 -6.18 -7.95 -0.90
C ASP A 141 -7.13 -6.77 -0.78
N GLY A 142 -7.25 -6.20 0.41
CA GLY A 142 -8.10 -5.05 0.63
C GLY A 142 -7.68 -4.26 1.84
N GLN A 143 -8.16 -3.01 1.88
CA GLN A 143 -7.98 -2.09 2.97
C GLN A 143 -9.27 -1.37 3.30
N TYR A 144 -9.39 -0.98 4.57
CA TYR A 144 -10.44 -0.09 5.03
C TYR A 144 -9.92 0.81 6.14
N GLN A 145 -10.25 2.08 6.07
CA GLN A 145 -10.05 3.03 7.17
C GLN A 145 -11.18 4.05 7.19
N ASN A 146 -11.46 4.54 8.38
CA ASN A 146 -12.34 5.69 8.60
C ASN A 146 -11.52 6.81 9.25
N VAL A 147 -11.63 8.02 8.74
CA VAL A 147 -10.94 9.21 9.23
C VAL A 147 -11.94 10.33 9.45
N ASP A 148 -11.77 11.08 10.54
CA ASP A 148 -12.60 12.24 10.83
C ASP A 148 -12.08 13.47 10.10
N ARG A 149 -13.00 14.33 9.69
CA ARG A 149 -12.67 15.65 9.17
C ARG A 149 -12.14 16.56 10.26
N ASP A 150 -11.09 17.29 9.95
CA ASP A 150 -10.75 18.48 10.72
C ASP A 150 -11.51 19.67 10.11
N THR A 151 -12.38 20.28 10.92
CA THR A 151 -13.40 21.23 10.49
C THR A 151 -12.85 22.58 9.99
N ALA A 152 -11.54 22.74 9.96
CA ALA A 152 -10.94 24.05 9.71
C ALA A 152 -10.49 24.31 8.25
N GLU A 153 -10.31 23.31 7.40
CA GLU A 153 -9.72 23.55 6.09
C GLU A 153 -10.33 22.74 4.94
N SER A 154 -10.77 23.50 3.97
CA SER A 154 -11.06 23.23 2.54
C SER A 154 -11.59 21.86 2.09
N ASN A 155 -12.61 21.94 1.27
CA ASN A 155 -13.43 20.90 0.66
C ASN A 155 -12.75 19.95 -0.34
N LEU A 156 -11.42 19.90 -0.40
CA LEU A 156 -10.67 19.06 -1.33
C LEU A 156 -9.61 18.23 -0.60
N TYR A 157 -9.92 16.97 -0.40
CA TYR A 157 -8.96 16.02 0.16
C TYR A 157 -8.30 15.23 -0.97
N GLN A 158 -6.98 15.18 -0.95
CA GLN A 158 -6.22 14.26 -1.79
C GLN A 158 -5.75 13.09 -0.93
N ILE A 159 -6.08 11.89 -1.34
CA ILE A 159 -5.42 10.71 -0.81
C ILE A 159 -3.98 10.75 -1.32
N ARG A 160 -3.06 11.06 -0.45
CA ARG A 160 -1.65 11.02 -0.80
C ARG A 160 -1.22 9.57 -0.93
N ASN A 161 -1.15 9.13 -2.16
CA ASN A 161 -0.34 7.98 -2.48
C ASN A 161 1.12 8.41 -2.37
N THR A 162 1.83 7.96 -1.33
CA THR A 162 3.19 8.38 -0.97
C THR A 162 4.23 7.97 -2.01
N GLY A 163 4.06 8.35 -3.21
CA GLY A 163 5.00 8.08 -4.29
C GLY A 163 4.60 8.71 -5.61
N ILE A 164 3.35 9.14 -5.76
CA ILE A 164 2.87 9.63 -7.05
C ILE A 164 1.99 10.85 -6.84
N SER A 165 2.61 11.99 -6.64
CA SER A 165 1.92 13.27 -6.41
C SER A 165 1.21 13.84 -7.65
N ASN A 166 1.28 13.19 -8.82
CA ASN A 166 0.79 13.75 -10.08
C ASN A 166 0.18 12.73 -11.05
N LEU A 167 -0.35 11.61 -10.58
CA LEU A 167 -1.25 10.85 -11.44
C LEU A 167 -2.56 11.63 -11.55
N SER A 168 -2.75 12.25 -12.70
CA SER A 168 -4.06 12.68 -13.17
C SER A 168 -4.98 11.48 -13.22
N GLY A 169 -5.72 11.24 -12.17
CA GLY A 169 -6.58 10.07 -11.99
C GLY A 169 -6.87 9.74 -10.54
N VAL A 170 -6.18 10.36 -9.58
CA VAL A 170 -6.67 10.37 -8.20
C VAL A 170 -7.86 11.32 -8.19
N ALA A 171 -9.07 10.76 -8.13
CA ALA A 171 -10.27 11.54 -8.02
C ALA A 171 -10.14 12.45 -6.79
N ALA A 172 -10.16 13.76 -7.02
CA ALA A 172 -10.40 14.69 -5.95
C ALA A 172 -11.81 14.39 -5.44
N VAL A 173 -11.90 13.82 -4.25
CA VAL A 173 -13.20 13.63 -3.60
C VAL A 173 -13.64 15.02 -3.16
N SER A 174 -14.56 15.61 -3.89
CA SER A 174 -15.31 16.78 -3.42
C SER A 174 -16.28 16.28 -2.35
N VAL A 175 -16.01 16.62 -1.11
CA VAL A 175 -16.91 16.28 -0.01
C VAL A 175 -17.86 17.45 0.20
N ASP A 176 -19.15 17.15 0.17
CA ASP A 176 -20.23 18.12 0.38
C ASP A 176 -20.14 18.69 1.81
N ASP A 177 -20.38 19.98 1.98
CA ASP A 177 -20.06 20.80 3.16
C ASP A 177 -20.91 20.47 4.42
N ASP A 178 -21.86 19.56 4.31
CA ASP A 178 -22.84 19.26 5.38
C ASP A 178 -22.57 17.97 6.17
N GLN A 179 -21.39 17.36 6.06
CA GLN A 179 -21.13 16.08 6.74
C GLN A 179 -20.16 16.22 7.91
N SER A 180 -20.72 16.17 9.09
CA SER A 180 -20.02 15.87 10.35
C SER A 180 -19.52 14.43 10.45
N ASP A 181 -19.80 13.60 9.44
CA ASP A 181 -19.49 12.19 9.40
C ASP A 181 -18.07 11.96 8.86
N GLY A 182 -17.42 10.91 9.35
CA GLY A 182 -16.08 10.51 8.93
C GLY A 182 -16.01 10.19 7.44
N ILE A 183 -14.82 10.26 6.88
CA ILE A 183 -14.54 9.85 5.51
C ILE A 183 -14.13 8.38 5.52
N GLU A 184 -14.87 7.57 4.78
CA GLU A 184 -14.53 6.18 4.57
C GLU A 184 -13.62 6.03 3.36
N VAL A 185 -12.55 5.29 3.54
CA VAL A 185 -11.61 4.96 2.47
C VAL A 185 -11.46 3.47 2.41
N GLY A 186 -11.84 2.89 1.28
CA GLY A 186 -11.75 1.46 1.03
C GLY A 186 -11.06 1.14 -0.29
N GLY A 187 -10.47 -0.04 -0.38
CA GLY A 187 -9.85 -0.49 -1.62
C GLY A 187 -9.72 -2.00 -1.67
N VAL A 188 -9.78 -2.52 -2.88
CA VAL A 188 -9.54 -3.94 -3.19
C VAL A 188 -8.49 -4.03 -4.29
N GLY A 189 -7.48 -4.84 -4.06
CA GLY A 189 -6.46 -5.21 -5.03
C GLY A 189 -6.56 -6.69 -5.38
N PHE A 190 -6.17 -7.05 -6.58
CA PHE A 190 -6.12 -8.44 -7.01
C PHE A 190 -5.03 -8.64 -8.06
N GLY A 191 -4.57 -9.87 -8.19
CA GLY A 191 -3.60 -10.16 -9.24
C GLY A 191 -3.25 -11.64 -9.36
N THR A 192 -2.41 -11.90 -10.33
CA THR A 192 -1.89 -13.23 -10.63
C THR A 192 -0.44 -13.17 -11.07
N ARG A 193 0.29 -14.20 -10.71
CA ARG A 193 1.63 -14.50 -11.21
C ARG A 193 1.63 -15.91 -11.76
N LEU A 194 1.93 -16.04 -13.03
CA LEU A 194 2.09 -17.32 -13.72
C LEU A 194 3.57 -17.55 -14.06
N THR A 195 4.04 -18.77 -13.87
CA THR A 195 5.43 -19.14 -14.15
C THR A 195 5.44 -20.43 -14.99
N PHE A 196 6.09 -20.40 -16.13
CA PHE A 196 6.19 -21.55 -17.02
C PHE A 196 7.54 -21.53 -17.75
N GLN A 197 8.31 -22.61 -17.65
CA GLN A 197 9.60 -22.78 -18.35
C GLN A 197 10.55 -21.58 -18.24
N GLY A 198 10.61 -20.95 -17.08
CA GLY A 198 11.46 -19.77 -16.84
C GLY A 198 10.83 -18.42 -17.22
N PHE A 199 9.68 -18.41 -17.90
CA PHE A 199 8.90 -17.21 -18.12
C PHE A 199 8.03 -16.90 -16.89
N LYS A 200 7.91 -15.61 -16.58
CA LYS A 200 7.06 -15.10 -15.52
C LYS A 200 6.15 -14.02 -16.08
N LEU A 201 4.84 -14.23 -15.96
CA LEU A 201 3.81 -13.26 -16.30
C LEU A 201 3.15 -12.78 -15.02
N VAL A 202 3.00 -11.48 -14.88
CA VAL A 202 2.30 -10.86 -13.75
C VAL A 202 1.26 -9.90 -14.28
N ALA A 203 0.06 -9.95 -13.70
CA ALA A 203 -1.01 -9.01 -13.95
C ALA A 203 -1.68 -8.65 -12.62
N SER A 204 -2.00 -7.38 -12.42
CA SER A 204 -2.72 -6.90 -11.25
C SER A 204 -3.67 -5.78 -11.62
N GLY A 205 -4.69 -5.57 -10.78
CA GLY A 205 -5.64 -4.50 -10.88
C GLY A 205 -6.17 -4.12 -9.51
N PHE A 206 -6.87 -2.99 -9.44
CA PHE A 206 -7.44 -2.52 -8.18
C PHE A 206 -8.67 -1.64 -8.40
N TYR A 207 -9.46 -1.53 -7.34
CA TYR A 207 -10.56 -0.57 -7.22
C TYR A 207 -10.50 0.07 -5.85
N ASN A 208 -10.56 1.39 -5.80
CA ASN A 208 -10.58 2.18 -4.56
C ASN A 208 -11.82 3.08 -4.55
N HIS A 209 -12.38 3.24 -3.35
CA HIS A 209 -13.52 4.11 -3.08
C HIS A 209 -13.18 5.08 -1.95
#